data_0313d5e4346cd2a652fd36aed637ef99
#
_entry.id   0313d5e4346cd2a652fd36aed637ef99
#
_cell.length_a   1.000
_cell.length_b   1.000
_cell.length_c   1.000
_cell.angle_alpha   90.00
_cell.angle_beta   90.00
_cell.angle_gamma   90.00
#
_symmetry.space_group_name_H-M   'P 1'
#
loop_
_entity.id
_entity.type
_entity.pdbx_description
1 polymer ?
#
loop_
_entity_poly.entity_id
_entity_poly.type
_entity_poly.pdbx_seq_one_letter_code
_entity_poly.pdbx_strand_id
1 'polypeptide(L)'
;MRTEFQIAGLTFRMKDTPSMASLRPEGVCVLEAEPDNQYDPNAVKVLSGGKFIGYIPGPKSKFPDIQAQVLDLMESGADYTVGIESYCYKDKEGWNNYHRGKLGAITLYLECEEKQQVAKKETEHTPDGAEARESFNEGVTVLFRPIPHTYEYEGKPLKSVTRLVSEMYDPFDKEMIAARCAPSWGMKASDIVDMWSINGTASASLGTAIHAALENYAKFGERGLSKMGFLRDVVLSLPWNKGAEVGSEVLVTSLSRSLCGLCDMLTMTDEGLMVSDFKINVGAQEKKTSLRNLLYPQMPTTKLTKYIAQESLYAEMIEESGYKVCPYVCSYVWDGSWTTYKESRIMGILDKATGRF
;
A
#
# COMPACT_ATOMS: atom_id res chain seq x y z
N MET A 1 9.00 21.64 -5.26
CA MET A 1 9.77 21.26 -6.50
C MET A 1 9.16 21.93 -7.72
N ARG A 2 9.98 22.40 -8.69
CA ARG A 2 9.50 22.97 -9.97
C ARG A 2 10.15 22.20 -11.13
N THR A 3 9.32 21.69 -12.03
CA THR A 3 9.76 20.90 -13.20
C THR A 3 9.22 21.51 -14.49
N GLU A 4 10.10 21.74 -15.48
CA GLU A 4 9.72 22.27 -16.79
C GLU A 4 9.65 21.15 -17.83
N PHE A 5 8.64 21.19 -18.70
CA PHE A 5 8.43 20.21 -19.75
C PHE A 5 7.69 20.80 -20.95
N GLN A 6 7.83 20.19 -22.12
CA GLN A 6 7.12 20.62 -23.32
C GLN A 6 5.79 19.87 -23.46
N ILE A 7 4.73 20.59 -23.80
CA ILE A 7 3.42 20.01 -24.06
C ILE A 7 3.44 19.08 -25.26
N ALA A 8 2.69 17.98 -25.22
CA ALA A 8 2.55 17.03 -26.31
C ALA A 8 1.34 17.34 -27.20
N GLY A 9 1.34 16.82 -28.43
CA GLY A 9 0.19 16.90 -29.37
C GLY A 9 0.07 18.21 -30.18
N LEU A 10 1.00 19.15 -30.00
CA LEU A 10 0.99 20.41 -30.77
C LEU A 10 1.11 20.20 -32.28
N THR A 11 1.89 19.22 -32.71
CA THR A 11 2.17 18.94 -34.13
C THR A 11 0.90 18.58 -34.91
N PHE A 12 -0.07 17.95 -34.29
CA PHE A 12 -1.36 17.61 -34.89
C PHE A 12 -2.32 18.81 -34.97
N ARG A 13 -2.05 19.89 -34.25
CA ARG A 13 -2.91 21.06 -34.11
C ARG A 13 -2.36 22.33 -34.73
N MET A 14 -1.12 22.31 -35.23
CA MET A 14 -0.56 23.48 -35.95
C MET A 14 -1.35 23.90 -37.20
N LYS A 15 -2.32 23.10 -37.63
CA LYS A 15 -3.26 23.45 -38.69
C LYS A 15 -4.39 24.35 -38.20
N ASP A 16 -4.65 24.37 -36.87
CA ASP A 16 -5.68 25.18 -36.23
C ASP A 16 -5.02 26.30 -35.42
N THR A 17 -4.54 27.31 -36.12
CA THR A 17 -3.89 28.53 -35.60
C THR A 17 -4.61 29.29 -34.45
N PRO A 18 -5.92 29.09 -34.17
CA PRO A 18 -6.57 29.83 -33.08
C PRO A 18 -6.11 29.48 -31.66
N SER A 19 -5.53 28.28 -31.45
CA SER A 19 -5.21 27.83 -30.08
C SER A 19 -4.02 28.58 -29.46
N MET A 20 -2.98 28.88 -30.22
CA MET A 20 -1.80 29.58 -29.69
C MET A 20 -2.05 31.08 -29.49
N ALA A 21 -2.83 31.73 -30.40
CA ALA A 21 -3.25 33.10 -30.25
C ALA A 21 -4.16 33.37 -29.05
N SER A 22 -4.72 32.31 -28.46
CA SER A 22 -5.59 32.39 -27.29
C SER A 22 -4.90 32.05 -25.97
N LEU A 23 -3.59 31.78 -25.97
CA LEU A 23 -2.82 31.58 -24.77
C LEU A 23 -2.82 32.83 -23.91
N ARG A 24 -3.03 32.64 -22.60
CA ARG A 24 -2.92 33.69 -21.61
C ARG A 24 -1.71 33.40 -20.72
N PRO A 25 -0.61 34.15 -20.91
CA PRO A 25 0.66 33.87 -20.21
C PRO A 25 0.56 33.95 -18.68
N GLU A 26 -0.40 34.70 -18.15
CA GLU A 26 -0.58 34.91 -16.69
C GLU A 26 -1.57 33.89 -16.07
N GLY A 27 -2.03 32.91 -16.83
CA GLY A 27 -3.05 31.96 -16.39
C GLY A 27 -2.47 30.64 -15.93
N VAL A 28 -2.94 30.15 -14.79
CA VAL A 28 -2.77 28.77 -14.38
C VAL A 28 -3.49 27.86 -15.38
N CYS A 29 -2.84 26.79 -15.81
CA CYS A 29 -3.46 25.76 -16.64
C CYS A 29 -4.34 24.84 -15.79
N VAL A 30 -5.49 24.45 -16.33
CA VAL A 30 -6.33 23.39 -15.74
C VAL A 30 -5.98 22.08 -16.40
N LEU A 31 -5.90 21.03 -15.60
CA LEU A 31 -5.63 19.66 -16.06
C LEU A 31 -6.90 18.82 -15.97
N GLU A 32 -7.17 18.04 -17.02
CA GLU A 32 -8.31 17.12 -17.07
C GLU A 32 -7.84 15.74 -17.54
N ALA A 33 -8.07 14.72 -16.74
CA ALA A 33 -7.82 13.33 -17.15
C ALA A 33 -8.80 12.91 -18.26
N GLU A 34 -8.32 12.17 -19.26
CA GLU A 34 -9.12 11.65 -20.39
C GLU A 34 -8.97 10.12 -20.46
N PRO A 35 -9.60 9.37 -19.55
CA PRO A 35 -9.44 7.91 -19.47
C PRO A 35 -9.95 7.16 -20.71
N ASP A 36 -10.87 7.77 -21.46
CA ASP A 36 -11.43 7.21 -22.70
C ASP A 36 -10.60 7.57 -23.95
N ASN A 37 -9.40 8.13 -23.78
CA ASN A 37 -8.54 8.47 -24.91
C ASN A 37 -8.09 7.21 -25.65
N GLN A 38 -8.35 7.16 -26.97
CA GLN A 38 -8.09 5.99 -27.83
C GLN A 38 -6.60 5.61 -27.94
N TYR A 39 -5.69 6.55 -27.67
CA TYR A 39 -4.24 6.38 -27.83
C TYR A 39 -3.50 6.19 -26.52
N ASP A 40 -4.01 6.77 -25.45
CA ASP A 40 -3.40 6.71 -24.12
C ASP A 40 -4.47 6.86 -23.04
N PRO A 41 -4.82 5.78 -22.32
CA PRO A 41 -5.81 5.83 -21.23
C PRO A 41 -5.35 6.71 -20.05
N ASN A 42 -4.07 7.07 -19.99
CA ASN A 42 -3.50 7.98 -19.00
C ASN A 42 -3.36 9.42 -19.54
N ALA A 43 -4.00 9.74 -20.65
CA ALA A 43 -3.91 11.08 -21.23
C ALA A 43 -4.45 12.14 -20.27
N VAL A 44 -3.69 13.22 -20.09
CA VAL A 44 -4.11 14.40 -19.33
C VAL A 44 -4.12 15.60 -20.26
N LYS A 45 -5.30 16.16 -20.48
CA LYS A 45 -5.50 17.41 -21.22
C LYS A 45 -4.99 18.60 -20.43
N VAL A 46 -4.42 19.54 -21.14
CA VAL A 46 -4.04 20.85 -20.60
C VAL A 46 -4.92 21.91 -21.20
N LEU A 47 -5.60 22.68 -20.35
CA LEU A 47 -6.43 23.79 -20.76
C LEU A 47 -5.84 25.12 -20.27
N SER A 48 -5.78 26.11 -21.13
CA SER A 48 -5.42 27.49 -20.80
C SER A 48 -6.59 28.43 -21.08
N GLY A 49 -7.09 29.12 -20.08
CA GLY A 49 -8.29 29.96 -20.20
C GLY A 49 -9.53 29.21 -20.71
N GLY A 50 -9.69 27.95 -20.30
CA GLY A 50 -10.79 27.05 -20.71
C GLY A 50 -10.63 26.46 -22.12
N LYS A 51 -9.52 26.73 -22.81
CA LYS A 51 -9.26 26.17 -24.14
C LYS A 51 -8.21 25.09 -24.10
N PHE A 52 -8.48 23.98 -24.75
CA PHE A 52 -7.55 22.87 -24.86
C PHE A 52 -6.32 23.26 -25.66
N ILE A 53 -5.13 23.11 -25.11
CA ILE A 53 -3.85 23.47 -25.72
C ILE A 53 -2.94 22.29 -26.02
N GLY A 54 -3.17 21.12 -25.44
CA GLY A 54 -2.39 19.90 -25.69
C GLY A 54 -2.48 18.95 -24.51
N TYR A 55 -1.56 17.98 -24.48
CA TYR A 55 -1.50 16.94 -23.44
C TYR A 55 -0.20 17.03 -22.64
N ILE A 56 -0.24 16.55 -21.41
CA ILE A 56 0.97 16.21 -20.65
C ILE A 56 1.72 15.12 -21.41
N PRO A 57 3.05 15.24 -21.60
CA PRO A 57 3.82 14.30 -22.40
C PRO A 57 3.88 12.92 -21.74
N GLY A 58 3.56 11.87 -22.49
CA GLY A 58 3.56 10.49 -22.01
C GLY A 58 4.96 9.88 -21.91
N PRO A 59 5.07 8.61 -21.43
CA PRO A 59 6.34 7.96 -21.06
C PRO A 59 7.31 7.73 -22.23
N LYS A 60 6.86 7.81 -23.48
CA LYS A 60 7.73 7.73 -24.68
C LYS A 60 8.31 9.08 -25.11
N SER A 61 8.03 10.14 -24.37
CA SER A 61 8.53 11.50 -24.64
C SER A 61 9.94 11.71 -24.05
N LYS A 62 10.44 12.95 -24.20
CA LYS A 62 11.67 13.40 -23.51
C LYS A 62 11.48 13.61 -22.00
N PHE A 63 10.24 13.52 -21.52
CA PHE A 63 9.85 13.72 -20.13
C PHE A 63 9.05 12.51 -19.66
N PRO A 64 9.68 11.32 -19.51
CA PRO A 64 8.98 10.05 -19.31
C PRO A 64 8.15 10.00 -18.03
N ASP A 65 8.57 10.72 -17.00
CA ASP A 65 7.99 10.62 -15.66
C ASP A 65 6.93 11.68 -15.37
N ILE A 66 6.81 12.72 -16.22
CA ILE A 66 5.97 13.88 -15.93
C ILE A 66 4.46 13.53 -15.93
N GLN A 67 4.02 12.64 -16.82
CA GLN A 67 2.62 12.21 -16.88
C GLN A 67 2.23 11.46 -15.60
N ALA A 68 3.06 10.51 -15.15
CA ALA A 68 2.84 9.79 -13.92
C ALA A 68 2.80 10.73 -12.72
N GLN A 69 3.77 11.65 -12.62
CA GLN A 69 3.84 12.64 -11.55
C GLN A 69 2.58 13.53 -11.50
N VAL A 70 2.12 14.03 -12.64
CA VAL A 70 0.91 14.86 -12.74
C VAL A 70 -0.33 14.09 -12.27
N LEU A 71 -0.47 12.85 -12.73
CA LEU A 71 -1.61 12.03 -12.36
C LEU A 71 -1.61 11.70 -10.87
N ASP A 72 -0.44 11.41 -10.28
CA ASP A 72 -0.30 11.19 -8.83
C ASP A 72 -0.69 12.44 -8.02
N LEU A 73 -0.33 13.63 -8.48
CA LEU A 73 -0.75 14.88 -7.86
C LEU A 73 -2.25 15.10 -7.96
N MET A 74 -2.86 14.82 -9.13
CA MET A 74 -4.31 14.93 -9.33
C MET A 74 -5.09 13.94 -8.44
N GLU A 75 -4.59 12.71 -8.28
CA GLU A 75 -5.23 11.67 -7.47
C GLU A 75 -5.04 11.89 -5.97
N SER A 76 -3.88 12.38 -5.56
CA SER A 76 -3.58 12.60 -4.12
C SER A 76 -4.26 13.84 -3.54
N GLY A 77 -4.88 14.69 -4.38
CA GLY A 77 -5.42 15.98 -3.94
C GLY A 77 -4.34 16.93 -3.38
N ALA A 78 -3.07 16.71 -3.74
CA ALA A 78 -1.99 17.59 -3.33
C ALA A 78 -2.09 18.94 -4.04
N ASP A 79 -1.67 20.01 -3.38
CA ASP A 79 -1.59 21.33 -3.99
C ASP A 79 -0.50 21.35 -5.07
N TYR A 80 -0.89 21.65 -6.27
CA TYR A 80 0.03 21.83 -7.40
C TYR A 80 -0.44 22.95 -8.30
N THR A 81 0.51 23.55 -9.02
CA THR A 81 0.24 24.55 -10.04
C THR A 81 0.90 24.14 -11.36
N VAL A 82 0.14 24.18 -12.44
CA VAL A 82 0.69 24.06 -13.80
C VAL A 82 0.47 25.40 -14.51
N GLY A 83 1.53 25.94 -15.04
CA GLY A 83 1.47 27.21 -15.76
C GLY A 83 2.32 27.20 -17.03
N ILE A 84 2.17 28.25 -17.84
CA ILE A 84 2.93 28.41 -19.07
C ILE A 84 4.25 29.10 -18.75
N GLU A 85 5.38 28.42 -18.97
CA GLU A 85 6.72 28.98 -18.82
C GLU A 85 7.12 29.81 -20.02
N SER A 86 6.97 29.24 -21.24
CA SER A 86 7.35 29.94 -22.45
C SER A 86 6.67 29.39 -23.69
N TYR A 87 6.47 30.22 -24.69
CA TYR A 87 6.03 29.83 -26.04
C TYR A 87 6.46 30.85 -27.09
N CYS A 88 6.52 30.44 -28.32
CA CYS A 88 6.75 31.32 -29.47
C CYS A 88 6.01 30.79 -30.70
N TYR A 89 5.26 31.66 -31.37
CA TYR A 89 4.60 31.32 -32.63
C TYR A 89 4.56 32.56 -33.54
N LYS A 90 4.28 32.34 -34.83
CA LYS A 90 4.10 33.37 -35.83
C LYS A 90 2.69 33.31 -36.35
N ASP A 91 1.99 34.43 -36.36
CA ASP A 91 0.68 34.62 -36.95
C ASP A 91 0.73 35.69 -38.06
N LYS A 92 -0.45 36.18 -38.51
CA LYS A 92 -0.58 37.20 -39.55
C LYS A 92 -0.09 38.59 -39.08
N GLU A 93 -0.05 38.83 -37.78
CA GLU A 93 0.36 40.10 -37.19
C GLU A 93 1.86 40.14 -36.88
N GLY A 94 2.52 38.98 -36.88
CA GLY A 94 3.96 38.88 -36.65
C GLY A 94 4.38 37.78 -35.67
N TRP A 95 5.50 38.03 -35.01
CA TRP A 95 6.06 37.12 -33.99
C TRP A 95 5.47 37.40 -32.63
N ASN A 96 4.92 36.37 -32.03
CA ASN A 96 4.47 36.35 -30.65
C ASN A 96 5.44 35.50 -29.83
N ASN A 97 6.04 36.07 -28.80
CA ASN A 97 7.05 35.41 -27.98
C ASN A 97 6.82 35.73 -26.52
N TYR A 98 6.62 34.71 -25.74
CA TYR A 98 6.50 34.77 -24.28
C TYR A 98 7.69 34.08 -23.64
N HIS A 99 8.40 34.82 -22.78
CA HIS A 99 9.62 34.37 -22.09
C HIS A 99 10.68 33.73 -23.01
N ARG A 100 10.80 34.21 -24.24
CA ARG A 100 11.74 33.69 -25.26
C ARG A 100 11.52 32.19 -25.57
N GLY A 101 10.28 31.78 -25.67
CA GLY A 101 9.90 30.41 -25.97
C GLY A 101 10.43 29.91 -27.30
N LYS A 102 10.53 28.60 -27.45
CA LYS A 102 10.93 27.93 -28.68
C LYS A 102 9.78 27.97 -29.71
N LEU A 103 10.08 28.33 -30.96
CA LEU A 103 9.11 28.35 -32.06
C LEU A 103 8.36 27.03 -32.19
N GLY A 104 7.03 27.11 -32.14
CA GLY A 104 6.15 25.94 -32.29
C GLY A 104 6.14 24.99 -31.10
N ALA A 105 6.64 25.44 -29.93
CA ALA A 105 6.56 24.68 -28.71
C ALA A 105 5.94 25.53 -27.58
N ILE A 106 5.20 24.90 -26.70
CA ILE A 106 4.77 25.46 -25.42
C ILE A 106 5.49 24.72 -24.32
N THR A 107 6.26 25.44 -23.53
CA THR A 107 6.87 24.91 -22.31
C THR A 107 5.98 25.26 -21.13
N LEU A 108 5.63 24.25 -20.35
CA LEU A 108 4.90 24.38 -19.10
C LEU A 108 5.86 24.17 -17.94
N TYR A 109 5.47 24.66 -16.79
CA TYR A 109 6.04 24.27 -15.52
C TYR A 109 5.00 23.61 -14.65
N LEU A 110 5.42 22.61 -13.89
CA LEU A 110 4.69 22.00 -12.79
C LEU A 110 5.40 22.44 -11.49
N GLU A 111 4.66 23.08 -10.61
CA GLU A 111 5.12 23.45 -9.27
C GLU A 111 4.24 22.75 -8.24
N CYS A 112 4.84 22.03 -7.34
CA CYS A 112 4.16 21.39 -6.21
C CYS A 112 4.99 21.64 -4.94
N GLU A 113 4.32 21.84 -3.80
CA GLU A 113 4.99 21.79 -2.52
C GLU A 113 5.61 20.42 -2.35
N GLU A 114 6.87 20.38 -1.97
CA GLU A 114 7.47 19.16 -1.46
C GLU A 114 6.73 18.85 -0.15
N LYS A 115 5.70 18.00 -0.22
CA LYS A 115 5.45 17.16 0.95
C LYS A 115 6.80 16.50 1.19
N GLN A 116 7.39 16.73 2.38
CA GLN A 116 8.50 15.90 2.81
C GLN A 116 8.06 14.46 2.54
N GLN A 117 8.44 13.98 1.37
CA GLN A 117 8.49 12.57 1.15
C GLN A 117 9.46 12.12 2.23
N VAL A 118 8.93 11.45 3.24
CA VAL A 118 9.76 10.46 3.92
C VAL A 118 10.39 9.70 2.77
N ALA A 119 11.65 10.01 2.51
CA ALA A 119 12.39 9.49 1.37
C ALA A 119 12.15 7.98 1.44
N LYS A 120 11.41 7.43 0.47
CA LYS A 120 11.40 5.99 0.27
C LYS A 120 12.85 5.68 -0.09
N LYS A 121 13.65 5.32 0.94
CA LYS A 121 14.92 4.67 0.71
C LYS A 121 14.58 3.53 -0.22
N GLU A 122 15.12 3.57 -1.44
CA GLU A 122 15.17 2.39 -2.30
C GLU A 122 15.62 1.25 -1.41
N THR A 123 14.83 0.21 -1.34
CA THR A 123 15.20 -0.98 -0.58
C THR A 123 16.47 -1.51 -1.22
N GLU A 124 17.62 -1.26 -0.58
CA GLU A 124 18.89 -1.83 -1.03
C GLU A 124 18.78 -3.34 -0.87
N HIS A 125 18.59 -4.03 -1.99
CA HIS A 125 18.65 -5.47 -2.02
C HIS A 125 20.11 -5.90 -1.89
N THR A 126 20.39 -6.59 -0.81
CA THR A 126 21.68 -7.26 -0.66
C THR A 126 21.78 -8.48 -1.60
N PRO A 127 22.98 -8.97 -1.95
CA PRO A 127 23.14 -10.14 -2.82
C PRO A 127 22.44 -11.41 -2.35
N ASP A 128 22.13 -11.51 -1.06
CA ASP A 128 21.38 -12.61 -0.43
C ASP A 128 19.87 -12.40 -0.39
N GLY A 129 19.36 -11.37 -1.07
CA GLY A 129 17.93 -11.04 -1.13
C GLY A 129 17.37 -10.41 0.14
N ALA A 130 18.24 -9.95 1.05
CA ALA A 130 17.79 -9.18 2.22
C ALA A 130 17.43 -7.75 1.82
N GLU A 131 16.40 -7.22 2.46
CA GLU A 131 15.88 -5.86 2.29
C GLU A 131 16.16 -5.06 3.57
N ALA A 132 16.76 -3.88 3.42
CA ALA A 132 16.89 -2.94 4.52
C ALA A 132 15.56 -2.19 4.67
N ARG A 133 14.88 -2.36 5.81
CA ARG A 133 13.61 -1.68 6.11
C ARG A 133 13.75 -0.83 7.38
N GLU A 134 13.27 0.40 7.33
CA GLU A 134 13.22 1.28 8.49
C GLU A 134 12.01 0.98 9.35
N SER A 135 12.22 0.86 10.66
CA SER A 135 11.16 0.68 11.63
C SER A 135 10.39 1.99 11.83
N PHE A 136 9.08 1.92 11.72
CA PHE A 136 8.18 3.06 11.91
C PHE A 136 8.31 3.70 13.31
N ASN A 137 8.37 2.86 14.34
CA ASN A 137 8.25 3.32 15.72
C ASN A 137 9.60 3.59 16.40
N GLU A 138 10.68 2.92 16.02
CA GLU A 138 12.00 3.10 16.63
C GLU A 138 13.01 3.78 15.70
N GLY A 139 12.68 3.97 14.40
CA GLY A 139 13.55 4.64 13.43
C GLY A 139 14.86 3.90 13.13
N VAL A 140 14.92 2.60 13.42
CA VAL A 140 16.10 1.77 13.19
C VAL A 140 15.95 0.99 11.88
N THR A 141 17.07 0.69 11.24
CA THR A 141 17.08 -0.13 10.02
C THR A 141 17.26 -1.60 10.37
N VAL A 142 16.30 -2.42 9.99
CA VAL A 142 16.30 -3.87 10.17
C VAL A 142 16.50 -4.55 8.83
N LEU A 143 17.30 -5.60 8.78
CA LEU A 143 17.43 -6.47 7.61
C LEU A 143 16.28 -7.47 7.63
N PHE A 144 15.43 -7.40 6.63
CA PHE A 144 14.33 -8.34 6.41
C PHE A 144 14.69 -9.29 5.27
N ARG A 145 14.55 -10.60 5.49
CA ARG A 145 14.67 -11.61 4.43
C ARG A 145 13.29 -12.21 4.18
N PRO A 146 12.68 -11.94 3.02
CA PRO A 146 11.36 -12.50 2.69
C PRO A 146 11.33 -14.04 2.73
N ILE A 147 12.42 -14.67 2.35
CA ILE A 147 12.64 -16.12 2.41
C ILE A 147 13.95 -16.37 3.17
N PRO A 148 13.93 -16.94 4.38
CA PRO A 148 12.83 -17.64 5.09
C PRO A 148 11.95 -16.79 6.03
N HIS A 149 11.73 -15.51 5.75
CA HIS A 149 10.93 -14.58 6.56
C HIS A 149 11.55 -14.34 7.94
N THR A 150 12.76 -13.80 7.93
CA THR A 150 13.54 -13.51 9.13
C THR A 150 13.93 -12.05 9.20
N TYR A 151 14.19 -11.61 10.41
CA TYR A 151 14.57 -10.25 10.73
C TYR A 151 15.86 -10.23 11.51
N GLU A 152 16.70 -9.24 11.24
CA GLU A 152 18.01 -9.09 11.90
C GLU A 152 18.29 -7.60 12.14
N TYR A 153 18.75 -7.28 13.33
CA TYR A 153 19.23 -5.94 13.69
C TYR A 153 20.64 -6.05 14.25
N GLU A 154 21.59 -5.34 13.65
CA GLU A 154 23.03 -5.35 14.06
C GLU A 154 23.61 -6.77 14.23
N GLY A 155 23.31 -7.67 13.30
CA GLY A 155 23.78 -9.07 13.34
C GLY A 155 23.04 -9.96 14.34
N LYS A 156 21.99 -9.46 15.03
CA LYS A 156 21.20 -10.23 15.98
C LYS A 156 19.82 -10.54 15.43
N PRO A 157 19.37 -11.80 15.50
CA PRO A 157 18.05 -12.17 15.04
C PRO A 157 16.97 -11.56 15.93
N LEU A 158 15.91 -11.03 15.30
CA LEU A 158 14.69 -10.62 15.97
C LEU A 158 13.61 -11.69 15.78
N LYS A 159 12.81 -11.95 16.81
CA LYS A 159 11.66 -12.84 16.72
C LYS A 159 10.51 -12.14 16.03
N SER A 160 9.86 -12.79 15.05
CA SER A 160 8.66 -12.22 14.44
C SER A 160 7.45 -12.27 15.38
N VAL A 161 6.61 -11.24 15.33
CA VAL A 161 5.34 -11.20 16.09
C VAL A 161 4.45 -12.40 15.72
N THR A 162 4.38 -12.78 14.44
CA THR A 162 3.63 -13.96 13.99
C THR A 162 4.10 -15.26 14.65
N ARG A 163 5.43 -15.42 14.79
CA ARG A 163 6.00 -16.57 15.48
C ARG A 163 5.66 -16.55 16.96
N LEU A 164 5.78 -15.38 17.61
CA LEU A 164 5.43 -15.23 19.02
C LEU A 164 3.96 -15.59 19.26
N VAL A 165 3.03 -15.11 18.42
CA VAL A 165 1.61 -15.49 18.48
C VAL A 165 1.41 -16.99 18.33
N SER A 166 2.15 -17.63 17.41
CA SER A 166 2.05 -19.09 17.24
C SER A 166 2.47 -19.86 18.49
N GLU A 167 3.50 -19.39 19.20
CA GLU A 167 4.00 -19.98 20.45
C GLU A 167 3.02 -19.80 21.63
N MET A 168 2.04 -18.88 21.53
CA MET A 168 0.99 -18.73 22.56
C MET A 168 -0.05 -19.84 22.55
N TYR A 169 -0.02 -20.73 21.58
CA TYR A 169 -1.01 -21.79 21.41
C TYR A 169 -0.36 -23.18 21.40
N ASP A 170 -1.10 -24.18 21.85
CA ASP A 170 -0.69 -25.56 21.65
C ASP A 170 -0.38 -25.84 20.17
N PRO A 171 0.67 -26.61 19.85
CA PRO A 171 0.97 -26.97 18.47
C PRO A 171 -0.17 -27.80 17.86
N PHE A 172 -0.46 -27.54 16.59
CA PHE A 172 -1.47 -28.28 15.85
C PHE A 172 -0.88 -29.59 15.31
N ASP A 173 -1.29 -30.71 15.90
CA ASP A 173 -0.94 -32.05 15.44
C ASP A 173 -1.91 -32.50 14.34
N LYS A 174 -1.52 -32.26 13.09
CA LYS A 174 -2.38 -32.57 11.92
C LYS A 174 -2.57 -34.08 11.71
N GLU A 175 -1.59 -34.89 11.99
CA GLU A 175 -1.65 -36.34 11.83
C GLU A 175 -2.65 -36.94 12.83
N MET A 176 -2.55 -36.55 14.09
CA MET A 176 -3.50 -37.00 15.13
C MET A 176 -4.92 -36.53 14.83
N ILE A 177 -5.11 -35.28 14.41
CA ILE A 177 -6.43 -34.75 14.09
C ILE A 177 -7.02 -35.42 12.84
N ALA A 178 -6.22 -35.63 11.79
CA ALA A 178 -6.62 -36.36 10.59
C ALA A 178 -7.05 -37.78 10.90
N ALA A 179 -6.27 -38.50 11.74
CA ALA A 179 -6.64 -39.84 12.17
C ALA A 179 -7.99 -39.87 12.91
N ARG A 180 -8.28 -38.83 13.69
CA ARG A 180 -9.55 -38.68 14.39
C ARG A 180 -10.73 -38.35 13.46
N CYS A 181 -10.51 -37.60 12.39
CA CYS A 181 -11.51 -37.26 11.39
C CYS A 181 -11.77 -38.38 10.38
N ALA A 182 -10.78 -39.22 10.10
CA ALA A 182 -10.79 -40.26 9.04
C ALA A 182 -12.04 -41.16 9.05
N PRO A 183 -12.51 -41.67 10.20
CA PRO A 183 -13.69 -42.54 10.22
C PRO A 183 -14.96 -41.79 9.81
N SER A 184 -15.15 -40.56 10.26
CA SER A 184 -16.36 -39.78 9.97
C SER A 184 -16.38 -39.23 8.54
N TRP A 185 -15.22 -39.04 7.91
CA TRP A 185 -15.09 -38.54 6.55
C TRP A 185 -15.02 -39.64 5.50
N GLY A 186 -14.90 -40.90 5.93
CA GLY A 186 -14.71 -42.03 5.00
C GLY A 186 -13.45 -41.94 4.16
N MET A 187 -12.42 -41.29 4.68
CA MET A 187 -11.13 -41.05 4.02
C MET A 187 -9.98 -41.65 4.82
N LYS A 188 -8.83 -41.89 4.18
CA LYS A 188 -7.60 -42.20 4.93
C LYS A 188 -7.06 -40.93 5.58
N ALA A 189 -6.43 -41.09 6.74
CA ALA A 189 -5.82 -39.97 7.44
C ALA A 189 -4.75 -39.22 6.60
N SER A 190 -3.96 -39.99 5.81
CA SER A 190 -2.99 -39.43 4.87
C SER A 190 -3.64 -38.49 3.85
N ASP A 191 -4.76 -38.92 3.26
CA ASP A 191 -5.44 -38.18 2.21
C ASP A 191 -6.05 -36.85 2.78
N ILE A 192 -6.47 -36.91 4.05
CA ILE A 192 -6.93 -35.70 4.78
C ILE A 192 -5.77 -34.72 4.99
N VAL A 193 -4.60 -35.20 5.41
CA VAL A 193 -3.39 -34.38 5.58
C VAL A 193 -2.97 -33.74 4.26
N ASP A 194 -2.97 -34.54 3.17
CA ASP A 194 -2.63 -34.04 1.84
C ASP A 194 -3.61 -32.99 1.35
N MET A 195 -4.92 -33.22 1.53
CA MET A 195 -5.96 -32.24 1.20
C MET A 195 -5.78 -30.94 1.99
N TRP A 196 -5.49 -31.01 3.30
CA TRP A 196 -5.24 -29.82 4.10
C TRP A 196 -3.97 -29.07 3.66
N SER A 197 -2.94 -29.81 3.25
CA SER A 197 -1.70 -29.24 2.74
C SER A 197 -1.93 -28.48 1.43
N ILE A 198 -2.66 -29.09 0.48
CA ILE A 198 -3.01 -28.47 -0.80
C ILE A 198 -3.85 -27.19 -0.57
N ASN A 199 -4.89 -27.30 0.26
CA ASN A 199 -5.76 -26.16 0.58
C ASN A 199 -4.99 -25.04 1.30
N GLY A 200 -4.08 -25.40 2.20
CA GLY A 200 -3.22 -24.45 2.90
C GLY A 200 -2.30 -23.69 1.95
N THR A 201 -1.67 -24.39 1.01
CA THR A 201 -0.80 -23.79 -0.01
C THR A 201 -1.58 -22.85 -0.93
N ALA A 202 -2.76 -23.27 -1.40
CA ALA A 202 -3.61 -22.44 -2.24
C ALA A 202 -4.08 -21.18 -1.52
N SER A 203 -4.51 -21.32 -0.26
CA SER A 203 -4.92 -20.18 0.57
C SER A 203 -3.76 -19.18 0.85
N ALA A 204 -2.56 -19.71 1.10
CA ALA A 204 -1.38 -18.89 1.31
C ALA A 204 -0.99 -18.12 0.03
N SER A 205 -1.03 -18.78 -1.14
CA SER A 205 -0.74 -18.13 -2.42
C SER A 205 -1.75 -17.02 -2.74
N LEU A 206 -3.04 -17.26 -2.51
CA LEU A 206 -4.09 -16.27 -2.68
C LEU A 206 -3.90 -15.11 -1.69
N GLY A 207 -3.56 -15.41 -0.44
CA GLY A 207 -3.25 -14.41 0.57
C GLY A 207 -2.12 -13.47 0.11
N THR A 208 -1.00 -14.04 -0.31
CA THR A 208 0.15 -13.27 -0.82
C THR A 208 -0.25 -12.37 -2.00
N ALA A 209 -1.07 -12.88 -2.93
CA ALA A 209 -1.52 -12.10 -4.08
C ALA A 209 -2.43 -10.93 -3.69
N ILE A 210 -3.34 -11.13 -2.73
CA ILE A 210 -4.23 -10.06 -2.23
C ILE A 210 -3.43 -9.02 -1.45
N HIS A 211 -2.51 -9.42 -0.57
CA HIS A 211 -1.63 -8.48 0.15
C HIS A 211 -0.80 -7.62 -0.82
N ALA A 212 -0.19 -8.25 -1.84
CA ALA A 212 0.53 -7.51 -2.87
C ALA A 212 -0.37 -6.52 -3.65
N ALA A 213 -1.62 -6.90 -3.92
CA ALA A 213 -2.57 -6.02 -4.57
C ALA A 213 -3.00 -4.85 -3.66
N LEU A 214 -3.20 -5.09 -2.36
CA LEU A 214 -3.49 -4.06 -1.37
C LEU A 214 -2.32 -3.09 -1.21
N GLU A 215 -1.09 -3.61 -1.15
CA GLU A 215 0.13 -2.79 -1.11
C GLU A 215 0.28 -1.92 -2.37
N ASN A 216 0.04 -2.50 -3.56
CA ASN A 216 0.05 -1.75 -4.81
C ASN A 216 -1.02 -0.65 -4.83
N TYR A 217 -2.20 -0.94 -4.30
CA TYR A 217 -3.28 0.04 -4.21
C TYR A 217 -2.93 1.16 -3.21
N ALA A 218 -2.37 0.84 -2.06
CA ALA A 218 -1.92 1.83 -1.09
C ALA A 218 -0.81 2.75 -1.66
N LYS A 219 0.13 2.18 -2.46
CA LYS A 219 1.25 2.93 -3.05
C LYS A 219 0.88 3.71 -4.30
N PHE A 220 0.02 3.16 -5.17
CA PHE A 220 -0.19 3.66 -6.54
C PHE A 220 -1.66 3.91 -6.89
N GLY A 221 -2.57 3.80 -5.92
CA GLY A 221 -4.00 3.93 -6.16
C GLY A 221 -4.54 2.87 -7.12
N GLU A 222 -5.60 3.17 -7.84
CA GLU A 222 -6.22 2.24 -8.80
C GLU A 222 -5.27 1.81 -9.94
N ARG A 223 -4.25 2.61 -10.22
CA ARG A 223 -3.25 2.26 -11.24
C ARG A 223 -2.44 1.03 -10.86
N GLY A 224 -2.12 0.88 -9.57
CA GLY A 224 -1.46 -0.32 -9.06
C GLY A 224 -2.24 -1.60 -9.34
N LEU A 225 -3.54 -1.48 -9.60
CA LEU A 225 -4.45 -2.58 -9.86
C LEU A 225 -4.73 -2.85 -11.36
N SER A 226 -4.19 -2.04 -12.28
CA SER A 226 -4.56 -2.01 -13.70
C SER A 226 -4.43 -3.35 -14.44
N LYS A 227 -3.62 -4.28 -13.95
CA LYS A 227 -3.41 -5.62 -14.56
C LYS A 227 -3.69 -6.77 -13.60
N MET A 228 -4.38 -6.50 -12.49
CA MET A 228 -4.56 -7.46 -11.42
C MET A 228 -5.82 -8.34 -11.54
N GLY A 229 -6.58 -8.20 -12.64
CA GLY A 229 -7.77 -9.02 -12.89
C GLY A 229 -8.76 -8.96 -11.72
N PHE A 230 -9.20 -10.13 -11.23
CA PHE A 230 -10.16 -10.22 -10.12
C PHE A 230 -9.65 -9.61 -8.80
N LEU A 231 -8.34 -9.53 -8.60
CA LEU A 231 -7.75 -8.92 -7.39
C LEU A 231 -8.10 -7.43 -7.29
N ARG A 232 -8.28 -6.75 -8.43
CA ARG A 232 -8.76 -5.36 -8.46
C ARG A 232 -10.11 -5.24 -7.76
N ASP A 233 -11.06 -6.10 -8.10
CA ASP A 233 -12.41 -6.06 -7.53
C ASP A 233 -12.39 -6.42 -6.03
N VAL A 234 -11.54 -7.37 -5.63
CA VAL A 234 -11.31 -7.71 -4.23
C VAL A 234 -10.83 -6.49 -3.45
N VAL A 235 -9.80 -5.79 -3.94
CA VAL A 235 -9.22 -4.62 -3.26
C VAL A 235 -10.19 -3.45 -3.22
N LEU A 236 -10.86 -3.13 -4.33
CA LEU A 236 -11.81 -2.00 -4.40
C LEU A 236 -13.07 -2.23 -3.57
N SER A 237 -13.41 -3.47 -3.24
CA SER A 237 -14.52 -3.79 -2.34
C SER A 237 -14.16 -3.71 -0.85
N LEU A 238 -12.87 -3.47 -0.50
CA LEU A 238 -12.44 -3.33 0.89
C LEU A 238 -13.04 -2.06 1.52
N PRO A 239 -13.73 -2.17 2.67
CA PRO A 239 -14.37 -1.02 3.33
C PRO A 239 -13.37 -0.25 4.23
N TRP A 240 -12.31 0.26 3.66
CA TRP A 240 -11.35 1.10 4.38
C TRP A 240 -11.49 2.59 4.03
N ASN A 241 -11.06 3.45 4.92
CA ASN A 241 -11.03 4.89 4.65
C ASN A 241 -9.71 5.25 3.98
N LYS A 242 -9.72 5.29 2.66
CA LYS A 242 -8.56 5.70 1.87
C LYS A 242 -8.24 7.18 2.14
N GLY A 243 -7.00 7.45 2.49
CA GLY A 243 -6.51 8.81 2.78
C GLY A 243 -6.24 9.09 4.25
N ALA A 244 -6.57 8.13 5.13
CA ALA A 244 -6.16 8.15 6.52
C ALA A 244 -4.98 7.19 6.80
N GLU A 245 -4.46 6.53 5.77
CA GLU A 245 -3.34 5.59 5.89
C GLU A 245 -2.05 6.33 6.24
N VAL A 246 -1.38 5.84 7.29
CA VAL A 246 0.00 6.22 7.62
C VAL A 246 0.96 5.39 6.78
N GLY A 247 0.65 4.12 6.56
CA GLY A 247 1.42 3.23 5.71
C GLY A 247 0.86 1.81 5.62
N SER A 248 1.29 1.09 4.59
CA SER A 248 1.06 -0.35 4.39
C SER A 248 2.37 -1.12 4.53
N GLU A 249 2.32 -2.39 4.96
CA GLU A 249 3.49 -3.23 5.20
C GLU A 249 4.52 -2.54 6.11
N VAL A 250 4.03 -1.95 7.19
CA VAL A 250 4.81 -1.11 8.10
C VAL A 250 5.62 -1.97 9.04
N LEU A 251 6.96 -1.83 9.01
CA LEU A 251 7.83 -2.50 9.94
C LEU A 251 7.71 -1.88 11.34
N VAL A 252 7.36 -2.71 12.33
CA VAL A 252 7.25 -2.35 13.74
C VAL A 252 8.27 -3.17 14.54
N THR A 253 9.01 -2.53 15.43
CA THR A 253 10.04 -3.17 16.26
C THR A 253 9.83 -2.89 17.74
N SER A 254 10.33 -3.80 18.58
CA SER A 254 10.64 -3.58 19.98
C SER A 254 12.02 -4.19 20.24
N LEU A 255 13.08 -3.40 20.08
CA LEU A 255 14.45 -3.87 20.24
C LEU A 255 14.70 -4.33 21.66
N SER A 256 14.12 -3.67 22.65
CA SER A 256 14.21 -4.04 24.06
C SER A 256 13.69 -5.45 24.34
N ARG A 257 12.81 -5.98 23.46
CA ARG A 257 12.21 -7.30 23.55
C ARG A 257 12.67 -8.26 22.46
N SER A 258 13.56 -7.80 21.58
CA SER A 258 14.03 -8.53 20.39
C SER A 258 12.89 -9.03 19.51
N LEU A 259 11.87 -8.17 19.32
CA LEU A 259 10.69 -8.44 18.50
C LEU A 259 10.63 -7.51 17.29
N CYS A 260 10.05 -8.02 16.22
CA CYS A 260 9.72 -7.20 15.08
C CYS A 260 8.66 -7.89 14.21
N GLY A 261 8.04 -7.13 13.29
CA GLY A 261 7.14 -7.69 12.29
C GLY A 261 6.56 -6.61 11.40
N LEU A 262 5.92 -7.06 10.33
CA LEU A 262 5.21 -6.19 9.37
C LEU A 262 3.75 -6.11 9.79
N CYS A 263 3.29 -4.88 10.00
CA CYS A 263 1.89 -4.55 10.19
C CYS A 263 1.30 -4.24 8.81
N ASP A 264 0.23 -4.90 8.43
CA ASP A 264 -0.34 -4.77 7.08
C ASP A 264 -0.79 -3.34 6.80
N MET A 265 -1.40 -2.66 7.79
CA MET A 265 -1.86 -1.29 7.66
C MET A 265 -1.85 -0.53 8.98
N LEU A 266 -1.31 0.69 8.96
CA LEU A 266 -1.52 1.70 10.00
C LEU A 266 -2.39 2.83 9.46
N THR A 267 -3.41 3.21 10.22
CA THR A 267 -4.34 4.28 9.85
C THR A 267 -4.42 5.31 10.97
N MET A 268 -4.34 6.60 10.63
CA MET A 268 -4.57 7.67 11.60
C MET A 268 -6.07 7.88 11.79
N THR A 269 -6.49 7.91 13.06
CA THR A 269 -7.86 8.23 13.47
C THR A 269 -7.87 9.31 14.55
N ASP A 270 -9.03 9.85 14.88
CA ASP A 270 -9.17 10.82 15.97
C ASP A 270 -8.77 10.23 17.35
N GLU A 271 -8.85 8.91 17.49
CA GLU A 271 -8.50 8.20 18.71
C GLU A 271 -7.02 7.83 18.80
N GLY A 272 -6.28 7.90 17.69
CA GLY A 272 -4.87 7.57 17.56
C GLY A 272 -4.60 6.64 16.37
N LEU A 273 -3.44 6.00 16.35
CA LEU A 273 -3.06 5.03 15.33
C LEU A 273 -3.87 3.74 15.51
N MET A 274 -4.58 3.33 14.47
CA MET A 274 -5.27 2.06 14.38
C MET A 274 -4.40 1.05 13.65
N VAL A 275 -4.13 -0.06 14.30
CA VAL A 275 -3.47 -1.23 13.71
C VAL A 275 -4.51 -2.07 13.01
N SER A 276 -4.26 -2.40 11.75
CA SER A 276 -5.14 -3.27 10.97
C SER A 276 -4.37 -4.35 10.25
N ASP A 277 -5.02 -5.48 10.04
CA ASP A 277 -4.43 -6.66 9.43
C ASP A 277 -5.42 -7.28 8.42
N PHE A 278 -4.90 -7.77 7.29
CA PHE A 278 -5.68 -8.38 6.24
C PHE A 278 -5.55 -9.91 6.30
N LYS A 279 -6.67 -10.59 6.39
CA LYS A 279 -6.68 -12.05 6.46
C LYS A 279 -7.52 -12.65 5.36
N ILE A 280 -6.92 -13.57 4.65
CA ILE A 280 -7.59 -14.35 3.61
C ILE A 280 -7.89 -15.70 4.19
N ASN A 281 -9.15 -15.98 4.43
CA ASN A 281 -9.51 -17.22 5.09
C ASN A 281 -10.89 -17.72 4.70
N VAL A 282 -10.92 -18.88 4.12
CA VAL A 282 -12.16 -19.60 3.83
C VAL A 282 -12.59 -20.34 5.11
N GLY A 283 -13.64 -19.88 5.75
CA GLY A 283 -14.26 -20.58 6.88
C GLY A 283 -14.47 -19.72 8.11
N ALA A 284 -15.34 -20.18 9.00
CA ALA A 284 -15.83 -19.44 10.15
C ALA A 284 -14.70 -18.98 11.09
N GLN A 285 -14.45 -17.67 11.14
CA GLN A 285 -13.43 -17.04 12.00
C GLN A 285 -13.71 -17.28 13.49
N GLU A 286 -14.97 -17.42 13.84
CA GLU A 286 -15.44 -17.65 15.22
C GLU A 286 -15.40 -19.12 15.63
N LYS A 287 -15.13 -20.04 14.70
CA LYS A 287 -15.08 -21.46 15.00
C LYS A 287 -13.94 -21.78 15.97
N LYS A 288 -14.30 -22.28 17.14
CA LYS A 288 -13.30 -22.68 18.16
C LYS A 288 -12.38 -23.75 17.60
N THR A 289 -11.08 -23.56 17.81
CA THR A 289 -10.07 -24.60 17.55
C THR A 289 -9.95 -25.52 18.78
N SER A 290 -9.37 -26.70 18.61
CA SER A 290 -9.08 -27.60 19.73
C SER A 290 -7.82 -27.19 20.51
N LEU A 291 -7.12 -26.15 20.06
CA LEU A 291 -5.90 -25.66 20.67
C LEU A 291 -6.22 -24.84 21.93
N ARG A 292 -5.36 -24.90 22.93
CA ARG A 292 -5.45 -24.03 24.10
C ARG A 292 -4.57 -22.81 23.91
N ASN A 293 -5.03 -21.65 24.39
CA ASN A 293 -4.19 -20.48 24.54
C ASN A 293 -3.41 -20.64 25.85
N LEU A 294 -2.09 -20.71 25.75
CA LEU A 294 -1.19 -20.96 26.87
C LEU A 294 -1.05 -19.74 27.81
N LEU A 295 -1.17 -18.51 27.23
CA LEU A 295 -1.07 -17.27 27.99
C LEU A 295 -2.41 -16.83 28.58
N TYR A 296 -3.50 -17.10 27.87
CA TYR A 296 -4.86 -16.70 28.24
C TYR A 296 -5.81 -17.90 28.14
N PRO A 297 -5.75 -18.87 29.05
CA PRO A 297 -6.53 -20.11 28.98
C PRO A 297 -8.05 -19.90 28.91
N GLN A 298 -8.54 -18.76 29.43
CA GLN A 298 -9.95 -18.40 29.44
C GLN A 298 -10.43 -17.79 28.12
N MET A 299 -9.51 -17.36 27.23
CA MET A 299 -9.89 -16.75 25.95
C MET A 299 -10.32 -17.81 24.95
N PRO A 300 -11.31 -17.51 24.09
CA PRO A 300 -11.66 -18.37 22.97
C PRO A 300 -10.45 -18.61 22.07
N THR A 301 -10.25 -19.84 21.64
CA THR A 301 -9.16 -20.20 20.73
C THR A 301 -9.69 -20.23 19.29
N THR A 302 -10.09 -19.07 18.78
CA THR A 302 -10.53 -18.90 17.41
C THR A 302 -9.41 -18.32 16.55
N LYS A 303 -9.57 -18.33 15.23
CA LYS A 303 -8.65 -17.62 14.34
C LYS A 303 -8.66 -16.10 14.61
N LEU A 304 -9.86 -15.55 14.83
CA LEU A 304 -10.03 -14.14 15.16
C LEU A 304 -9.24 -13.75 16.41
N THR A 305 -9.26 -14.56 17.47
CA THR A 305 -8.48 -14.28 18.69
C THR A 305 -6.97 -14.23 18.42
N LYS A 306 -6.48 -15.03 17.47
CA LYS A 306 -5.06 -14.97 17.06
C LYS A 306 -4.73 -13.68 16.31
N TYR A 307 -5.65 -13.19 15.49
CA TYR A 307 -5.48 -11.93 14.77
C TYR A 307 -5.46 -10.76 15.75
N ILE A 308 -6.44 -10.71 16.66
CA ILE A 308 -6.49 -9.69 17.71
C ILE A 308 -5.20 -9.71 18.56
N ALA A 309 -4.66 -10.90 18.88
CA ALA A 309 -3.40 -11.02 19.62
C ALA A 309 -2.21 -10.43 18.83
N GLN A 310 -2.12 -10.72 17.54
CA GLN A 310 -1.08 -10.19 16.65
C GLN A 310 -1.15 -8.67 16.54
N GLU A 311 -2.33 -8.15 16.27
CA GLU A 311 -2.59 -6.71 16.14
C GLU A 311 -2.37 -5.97 17.45
N SER A 312 -2.76 -6.57 18.59
CA SER A 312 -2.52 -6.00 19.93
C SER A 312 -1.04 -5.92 20.28
N LEU A 313 -0.23 -6.90 19.86
CA LEU A 313 1.22 -6.85 20.03
C LEU A 313 1.83 -5.69 19.24
N TYR A 314 1.45 -5.50 17.97
CA TYR A 314 1.90 -4.34 17.18
C TYR A 314 1.48 -3.02 17.84
N ALA A 315 0.23 -2.94 18.30
CA ALA A 315 -0.29 -1.75 18.98
C ALA A 315 0.52 -1.40 20.24
N GLU A 316 0.86 -2.37 21.09
CA GLU A 316 1.66 -2.14 22.29
C GLU A 316 3.12 -1.80 21.97
N MET A 317 3.72 -2.42 20.95
CA MET A 317 5.07 -2.06 20.47
C MET A 317 5.14 -0.60 19.98
N ILE A 318 4.11 -0.13 19.27
CA ILE A 318 4.00 1.25 18.80
C ILE A 318 3.79 2.21 19.99
N GLU A 319 2.96 1.81 20.95
CA GLU A 319 2.65 2.58 22.16
C GLU A 319 3.86 2.72 23.08
N GLU A 320 4.71 1.67 23.20
CA GLU A 320 5.99 1.74 23.94
C GLU A 320 6.95 2.82 23.40
N SER A 321 6.86 3.14 22.11
CA SER A 321 7.64 4.20 21.47
C SER A 321 7.02 5.59 21.62
N GLY A 322 5.94 5.73 22.41
CA GLY A 322 5.31 7.01 22.73
C GLY A 322 4.20 7.46 21.79
N TYR A 323 3.79 6.64 20.82
CA TYR A 323 2.67 6.97 19.95
C TYR A 323 1.34 6.70 20.64
N LYS A 324 0.35 7.57 20.40
CA LYS A 324 -1.03 7.31 20.79
C LYS A 324 -1.64 6.27 19.85
N VAL A 325 -2.11 5.15 20.41
CA VAL A 325 -2.73 4.05 19.66
C VAL A 325 -4.18 3.88 20.10
N CYS A 326 -5.05 3.49 19.16
CA CYS A 326 -6.46 3.22 19.43
C CYS A 326 -6.64 2.13 20.50
N PRO A 327 -7.73 2.18 21.30
CA PRO A 327 -8.04 1.12 22.26
C PRO A 327 -8.56 -0.17 21.59
N TYR A 328 -8.65 -0.18 20.27
CA TYR A 328 -9.11 -1.29 19.45
C TYR A 328 -8.16 -1.55 18.28
N VAL A 329 -8.29 -2.72 17.69
CA VAL A 329 -7.63 -3.18 16.47
C VAL A 329 -8.65 -3.59 15.43
N CYS A 330 -8.26 -3.74 14.18
CA CYS A 330 -9.20 -3.97 13.10
C CYS A 330 -8.70 -5.05 12.12
N SER A 331 -9.31 -6.23 12.16
CA SER A 331 -9.05 -7.29 11.19
C SER A 331 -10.02 -7.21 10.02
N TYR A 332 -9.52 -7.15 8.80
CA TYR A 332 -10.30 -7.29 7.58
C TYR A 332 -10.12 -8.72 7.05
N VAL A 333 -11.20 -9.47 7.04
CA VAL A 333 -11.18 -10.87 6.64
C VAL A 333 -11.95 -11.06 5.34
N TRP A 334 -11.28 -11.64 4.32
CA TRP A 334 -11.88 -11.95 3.04
C TRP A 334 -12.11 -13.45 2.88
N ASP A 335 -13.35 -13.83 2.59
CA ASP A 335 -13.79 -15.22 2.30
C ASP A 335 -14.76 -15.30 1.11
N GLY A 336 -14.60 -14.40 0.14
CA GLY A 336 -15.51 -14.13 -0.98
C GLY A 336 -16.13 -12.74 -0.88
N SER A 337 -16.15 -12.17 0.32
CA SER A 337 -16.47 -10.79 0.62
C SER A 337 -15.69 -10.34 1.86
N TRP A 338 -15.52 -9.02 2.05
CA TRP A 338 -14.86 -8.50 3.25
C TRP A 338 -15.80 -8.45 4.44
N THR A 339 -15.31 -8.97 5.55
CA THR A 339 -15.89 -8.78 6.88
C THR A 339 -14.92 -8.02 7.75
N THR A 340 -15.37 -6.96 8.40
CA THR A 340 -14.57 -6.14 9.32
C THR A 340 -14.84 -6.55 10.76
N TYR A 341 -13.78 -6.88 11.49
CA TYR A 341 -13.82 -7.14 12.94
C TYR A 341 -13.05 -6.03 13.64
N LYS A 342 -13.78 -5.14 14.32
CA LYS A 342 -13.22 -4.10 15.19
C LYS A 342 -13.34 -4.55 16.62
N GLU A 343 -12.21 -4.88 17.25
CA GLU A 343 -12.18 -5.54 18.54
C GLU A 343 -11.29 -4.78 19.53
N SER A 344 -11.60 -4.87 20.83
CA SER A 344 -10.77 -4.30 21.86
C SER A 344 -9.41 -4.98 21.90
N ARG A 345 -8.34 -4.20 22.10
CA ARG A 345 -6.98 -4.73 22.27
C ARG A 345 -6.88 -5.63 23.50
N ILE A 346 -6.01 -6.62 23.44
CA ILE A 346 -5.59 -7.40 24.60
C ILE A 346 -4.49 -6.62 25.32
N MET A 347 -4.85 -5.89 26.35
CA MET A 347 -3.92 -5.04 27.09
C MET A 347 -2.90 -5.87 27.89
N GLY A 348 -1.63 -5.40 27.91
CA GLY A 348 -0.52 -6.07 28.58
C GLY A 348 -0.09 -7.38 27.93
N ILE A 349 -0.49 -7.61 26.67
CA ILE A 349 -0.12 -8.83 25.94
C ILE A 349 1.38 -8.90 25.67
N LEU A 350 2.01 -7.77 25.40
CA LEU A 350 3.44 -7.69 25.08
C LEU A 350 4.30 -8.09 26.29
N ASP A 351 4.00 -7.58 27.47
CA ASP A 351 4.68 -7.95 28.74
C ASP A 351 4.50 -9.44 29.02
N LYS A 352 3.27 -9.90 28.93
CA LYS A 352 2.95 -11.30 29.24
C LYS A 352 3.57 -12.28 28.25
N ALA A 353 3.59 -11.95 26.97
CA ALA A 353 4.17 -12.79 25.93
C ALA A 353 5.70 -12.82 25.95
N THR A 354 6.34 -11.77 26.48
CA THR A 354 7.81 -11.67 26.56
C THR A 354 8.35 -12.00 27.96
N GLY A 355 7.49 -12.36 28.93
CA GLY A 355 7.90 -12.76 30.27
C GLY A 355 8.44 -11.63 31.14
N ARG A 356 8.08 -10.39 30.83
CA ARG A 356 8.38 -9.20 31.65
C ARG A 356 7.14 -8.88 32.48
N PHE A 357 7.20 -9.24 33.78
CA PHE A 357 6.17 -8.93 34.78
C PHE A 357 6.69 -7.84 35.70
#